data_3ca91b6711a94b648af08b8cf92a9bf6
#
_entry.id   3ca91b6711a94b648af08b8cf92a9bf6
#
_cell.length_a   1.000
_cell.length_b   1.000
_cell.length_c   1.000
_cell.angle_alpha   90.00
_cell.angle_beta   90.00
_cell.angle_gamma   90.00
#
_symmetry.space_group_name_H-M   'P 1'
#
loop_
_entity.id
_entity.type
_entity.pdbx_description
1 polymer ?
#
loop_
_entity_poly.entity_id
_entity_poly.type
_entity_poly.pdbx_seq_one_letter_code
_entity_poly.pdbx_strand_id
1 'polypeptide(L)'
;MGRFLSSANRAPGRGPGANQDRLPAQGAAVKGGKDLQGDYLQQIEERPLTGVGLRRLEAFLQRQGLRYDSGVEYTVLYYDSQGNIAATGSLQKNVLKCIAVAEECRGEGLTASVVSTLRAAAFSRGQQHLFLFTKPQNQAMFQDFGFYPVSSTQDMLLMENKKGGIDAFVASLEKGRGEQAAIVANCNPFTLGHRYLVETAAARCDTLHLFVLSEDASLFPSRVRMELVRRGVADLANVIVHPTSDYLISAATFPTYFLKSDQIERGAGGALDLAVFGQHFAPALGITRRFVGQEPFSPITALYNRQMQEILPRYGVEVVEIPRRQIGGQAVSASRVRALLAQGQMEEVKALVPPTTWDFLQTEEGQAIARRAGERP
;
A
#
# COMPACT_ATOMS: atom_id res chain seq x y z
N MET A 1 26.23 -21.91 65.92
CA MET A 1 26.23 -23.36 65.64
C MET A 1 26.11 -23.47 64.15
N GLY A 2 27.04 -23.81 63.47
CA GLY A 2 28.08 -24.84 63.31
C GLY A 2 28.10 -25.12 61.79
N ARG A 3 29.15 -24.74 61.07
CA ARG A 3 30.32 -25.53 60.63
C ARG A 3 29.89 -26.61 59.58
N PHE A 4 30.54 -26.90 58.46
CA PHE A 4 31.90 -26.81 57.96
C PHE A 4 31.87 -27.17 56.45
N LEU A 5 32.66 -26.48 55.60
CA LEU A 5 33.85 -26.91 54.84
C LEU A 5 33.63 -27.95 53.74
N SER A 6 34.07 -27.82 52.55
CA SER A 6 35.40 -27.68 51.90
C SER A 6 35.45 -28.73 50.79
N SER A 7 35.95 -28.59 49.63
CA SER A 7 37.21 -28.26 49.01
C SER A 7 37.13 -28.48 47.50
N ALA A 8 37.57 -27.59 46.70
CA ALA A 8 38.68 -27.58 45.77
C ALA A 8 39.12 -28.89 45.09
N ASN A 9 39.12 -28.92 43.73
CA ASN A 9 40.36 -29.13 42.99
C ASN A 9 40.25 -28.86 41.46
N ARG A 10 41.03 -27.93 41.00
CA ARG A 10 41.93 -27.81 39.83
C ARG A 10 41.58 -28.50 38.51
N ALA A 11 41.69 -27.61 37.50
CA ALA A 11 41.91 -27.87 36.09
C ALA A 11 43.20 -28.69 35.76
N PRO A 12 43.40 -29.13 34.48
CA PRO A 12 43.91 -28.24 33.43
C PRO A 12 43.42 -28.52 31.99
N GLY A 13 43.40 -27.47 31.20
CA GLY A 13 43.63 -27.11 29.87
C GLY A 13 43.82 -28.10 28.71
N ARG A 14 43.35 -27.67 27.56
CA ARG A 14 43.99 -27.62 26.23
C ARG A 14 42.93 -27.35 25.15
N GLY A 15 43.00 -26.29 24.42
CA GLY A 15 43.51 -26.19 23.08
C GLY A 15 42.44 -26.00 22.02
N PRO A 16 42.62 -25.17 20.98
CA PRO A 16 41.56 -24.73 20.07
C PRO A 16 41.34 -25.77 18.97
N GLY A 17 40.06 -26.04 18.68
CA GLY A 17 39.64 -26.94 17.60
C GLY A 17 38.43 -26.44 16.89
N ALA A 18 38.63 -26.00 15.67
CA ALA A 18 37.74 -26.02 14.50
C ALA A 18 36.27 -25.60 14.68
N ASN A 19 36.02 -24.43 14.18
CA ASN A 19 34.73 -23.92 13.82
C ASN A 19 34.08 -24.84 12.77
N GLN A 20 33.15 -25.69 13.20
CA GLN A 20 32.22 -26.37 12.32
C GLN A 20 30.90 -25.58 12.40
N ASP A 21 30.62 -24.80 11.37
CA ASP A 21 29.30 -24.19 11.10
C ASP A 21 28.26 -25.31 11.00
N ARG A 22 27.67 -25.64 12.12
CA ARG A 22 26.45 -26.47 12.17
C ARG A 22 25.27 -25.59 11.74
N LEU A 23 24.65 -25.99 10.62
CA LEU A 23 23.33 -25.54 10.18
C LEU A 23 22.36 -25.52 11.36
N PRO A 24 21.62 -24.42 11.60
CA PRO A 24 20.57 -24.43 12.60
C PRO A 24 19.42 -25.34 12.15
N ALA A 25 18.96 -26.15 13.09
CA ALA A 25 17.89 -27.13 12.93
C ALA A 25 16.57 -26.49 12.47
N GLN A 26 15.98 -27.17 11.52
CA GLN A 26 14.58 -27.35 11.19
C GLN A 26 13.56 -26.57 12.02
N GLY A 27 12.84 -25.67 11.33
CA GLY A 27 11.66 -25.01 11.84
C GLY A 27 10.90 -24.29 10.75
N ALA A 28 10.46 -25.02 9.71
CA ALA A 28 9.31 -24.70 8.86
C ALA A 28 9.08 -25.89 7.93
N ALA A 29 7.86 -26.36 7.83
CA ALA A 29 7.52 -27.54 7.07
C ALA A 29 7.85 -27.35 5.58
N VAL A 30 8.85 -28.05 5.11
CA VAL A 30 9.13 -28.23 3.68
C VAL A 30 8.01 -29.09 3.11
N LYS A 31 7.02 -28.47 2.47
CA LYS A 31 6.09 -29.22 1.60
C LYS A 31 6.81 -29.44 0.26
N GLY A 32 7.48 -30.58 0.16
CA GLY A 32 8.02 -31.07 -1.09
C GLY A 32 6.89 -31.45 -2.04
N GLY A 33 6.59 -30.62 -3.02
CA GLY A 33 5.83 -30.99 -4.21
C GLY A 33 6.83 -31.50 -5.25
N LYS A 34 6.86 -32.81 -5.53
CA LYS A 34 7.44 -33.35 -6.75
C LYS A 34 6.46 -33.03 -7.84
N ASP A 35 6.81 -32.12 -8.73
CA ASP A 35 6.37 -32.04 -10.14
C ASP A 35 6.72 -30.67 -10.71
N LEU A 36 8.02 -30.41 -10.93
CA LEU A 36 8.46 -29.36 -11.86
C LEU A 36 9.71 -29.88 -12.59
N GLN A 37 9.80 -29.61 -13.87
CA GLN A 37 10.98 -29.88 -14.66
C GLN A 37 12.19 -29.11 -14.10
N GLY A 38 13.09 -29.80 -13.41
CA GLY A 38 14.30 -29.25 -12.82
C GLY A 38 14.39 -29.49 -11.32
N ASP A 39 15.61 -29.63 -10.81
CA ASP A 39 15.94 -29.96 -9.41
C ASP A 39 15.83 -28.73 -8.48
N TYR A 40 14.69 -28.01 -8.48
CA TYR A 40 14.48 -26.83 -7.64
C TYR A 40 13.75 -27.17 -6.33
N LEU A 41 14.33 -26.75 -5.21
CA LEU A 41 13.69 -26.88 -3.90
C LEU A 41 12.84 -25.63 -3.61
N GLN A 42 11.53 -25.82 -3.44
CA GLN A 42 10.63 -24.74 -3.05
C GLN A 42 10.59 -24.55 -1.54
N GLN A 43 10.71 -23.30 -1.08
CA GLN A 43 10.51 -22.87 0.30
C GLN A 43 9.45 -21.78 0.35
N ILE A 44 8.55 -21.85 1.35
CA ILE A 44 7.48 -20.87 1.58
C ILE A 44 7.69 -20.23 2.95
N GLU A 45 7.60 -18.91 2.99
CA GLU A 45 7.60 -18.11 4.20
C GLU A 45 6.27 -17.38 4.34
N GLU A 46 5.51 -17.67 5.39
CA GLU A 46 4.17 -17.10 5.63
C GLU A 46 4.19 -15.82 6.50
N ARG A 47 5.32 -15.20 6.64
CA ARG A 47 5.56 -13.94 7.35
C ARG A 47 6.79 -13.24 6.76
N PRO A 48 6.99 -11.95 7.04
CA PRO A 48 8.16 -11.24 6.58
C PRO A 48 9.45 -11.96 6.97
N LEU A 49 10.35 -12.12 6.01
CA LEU A 49 11.68 -12.68 6.26
C LEU A 49 12.49 -11.76 7.17
N THR A 50 13.33 -12.34 8.01
CA THR A 50 14.22 -11.62 8.92
C THR A 50 15.63 -12.22 8.91
N GLY A 51 16.60 -11.51 9.49
CA GLY A 51 17.95 -12.02 9.70
C GLY A 51 18.68 -12.42 8.41
N VAL A 52 19.27 -13.61 8.41
CA VAL A 52 20.11 -14.11 7.28
C VAL A 52 19.26 -14.35 6.02
N GLY A 53 18.06 -14.90 6.19
CA GLY A 53 17.14 -15.14 5.06
C GLY A 53 16.78 -13.86 4.31
N LEU A 54 16.46 -12.81 5.06
CA LEU A 54 16.18 -11.50 4.48
C LEU A 54 17.39 -10.95 3.71
N ARG A 55 18.58 -10.94 4.31
CA ARG A 55 19.79 -10.45 3.64
C ARG A 55 20.10 -11.21 2.34
N ARG A 56 19.91 -12.54 2.32
CA ARG A 56 20.09 -13.35 1.09
C ARG A 56 19.08 -12.96 0.01
N LEU A 57 17.81 -12.78 0.37
CA LEU A 57 16.77 -12.37 -0.55
C LEU A 57 17.02 -10.94 -1.07
N GLU A 58 17.37 -9.99 -0.21
CA GLU A 58 17.71 -8.61 -0.60
C GLU A 58 18.87 -8.57 -1.60
N ALA A 59 19.95 -9.32 -1.31
CA ALA A 59 21.10 -9.43 -2.23
C ALA A 59 20.71 -10.06 -3.58
N PHE A 60 19.83 -11.06 -3.58
CA PHE A 60 19.29 -11.64 -4.81
C PHE A 60 18.46 -10.62 -5.59
N LEU A 61 17.47 -9.98 -4.96
CA LEU A 61 16.61 -8.98 -5.59
C LEU A 61 17.41 -7.80 -6.14
N GLN A 62 18.42 -7.33 -5.42
CA GLN A 62 19.28 -6.24 -5.87
C GLN A 62 20.02 -6.57 -7.18
N ARG A 63 20.51 -7.80 -7.35
CA ARG A 63 21.12 -8.27 -8.60
C ARG A 63 20.10 -8.26 -9.76
N GLN A 64 18.82 -8.48 -9.47
CA GLN A 64 17.73 -8.42 -10.46
C GLN A 64 17.16 -6.99 -10.65
N GLY A 65 17.78 -5.97 -10.02
CA GLY A 65 17.34 -4.57 -10.10
C GLY A 65 16.05 -4.29 -9.33
N LEU A 66 15.76 -5.10 -8.30
CA LEU A 66 14.62 -4.98 -7.40
C LEU A 66 15.08 -4.73 -5.97
N ARG A 67 14.16 -4.25 -5.13
CA ARG A 67 14.34 -4.15 -3.68
C ARG A 67 13.28 -4.98 -2.97
N TYR A 68 13.57 -5.41 -1.75
CA TYR A 68 12.57 -6.06 -0.93
C TYR A 68 11.55 -5.04 -0.43
N ASP A 69 10.28 -5.42 -0.42
CA ASP A 69 9.20 -4.62 0.14
C ASP A 69 8.85 -5.16 1.53
N SER A 70 9.04 -4.35 2.56
CA SER A 70 8.84 -4.75 3.96
C SER A 70 7.39 -5.06 4.34
N GLY A 71 6.42 -4.67 3.49
CA GLY A 71 4.99 -4.93 3.72
C GLY A 71 4.52 -6.32 3.29
N VAL A 72 5.41 -7.18 2.76
CA VAL A 72 5.01 -8.52 2.28
C VAL A 72 4.67 -9.46 3.45
N GLU A 73 3.66 -10.31 3.23
CA GLU A 73 3.12 -11.25 4.22
C GLU A 73 3.41 -12.71 3.88
N TYR A 74 3.82 -12.95 2.62
CA TYR A 74 4.11 -14.28 2.10
C TYR A 74 5.18 -14.18 1.04
N THR A 75 6.16 -15.08 1.09
CA THR A 75 7.24 -15.16 0.10
C THR A 75 7.45 -16.61 -0.31
N VAL A 76 7.54 -16.86 -1.62
CA VAL A 76 8.00 -18.14 -2.16
C VAL A 76 9.43 -17.98 -2.67
N LEU A 77 10.27 -18.96 -2.39
CA LEU A 77 11.66 -19.05 -2.81
C LEU A 77 11.87 -20.39 -3.54
N TYR A 78 12.56 -20.36 -4.65
CA TYR A 78 13.04 -21.54 -5.37
C TYR A 78 14.56 -21.53 -5.31
N TYR A 79 15.15 -22.64 -4.89
CA TYR A 79 16.60 -22.82 -4.78
C TYR A 79 17.08 -23.81 -5.84
N ASP A 80 18.23 -23.53 -6.43
CA ASP A 80 18.96 -24.45 -7.28
C ASP A 80 19.62 -25.59 -6.46
N SER A 81 20.23 -26.55 -7.14
CA SER A 81 20.93 -27.69 -6.52
C SER A 81 22.12 -27.27 -5.64
N GLN A 82 22.62 -26.03 -5.78
CA GLN A 82 23.71 -25.46 -5.00
C GLN A 82 23.22 -24.65 -3.78
N GLY A 83 21.89 -24.52 -3.63
CA GLY A 83 21.26 -23.76 -2.55
C GLY A 83 21.25 -22.23 -2.79
N ASN A 84 21.44 -21.75 -4.02
CA ASN A 84 21.25 -20.36 -4.38
C ASN A 84 19.79 -20.09 -4.72
N ILE A 85 19.33 -18.86 -4.51
CA ILE A 85 17.98 -18.45 -4.90
C ILE A 85 17.92 -18.36 -6.43
N ALA A 86 17.14 -19.23 -7.05
CA ALA A 86 16.89 -19.26 -8.49
C ALA A 86 15.68 -18.39 -8.87
N ALA A 87 14.64 -18.35 -8.04
CA ALA A 87 13.49 -17.49 -8.24
C ALA A 87 12.80 -17.14 -6.92
N THR A 88 12.07 -16.05 -6.92
CA THR A 88 11.26 -15.59 -5.79
C THR A 88 10.04 -14.81 -6.24
N GLY A 89 9.08 -14.68 -5.35
CA GLY A 89 7.97 -13.75 -5.45
C GLY A 89 7.30 -13.62 -4.09
N SER A 90 6.63 -12.49 -3.89
CA SER A 90 6.00 -12.17 -2.61
C SER A 90 4.56 -11.70 -2.82
N LEU A 91 3.76 -11.80 -1.75
CA LEU A 91 2.38 -11.35 -1.70
C LEU A 91 2.20 -10.39 -0.53
N GLN A 92 1.53 -9.27 -0.78
CA GLN A 92 1.01 -8.37 0.23
C GLN A 92 -0.49 -8.20 -0.04
N LYS A 93 -1.33 -8.72 0.84
CA LYS A 93 -2.78 -8.77 0.62
C LYS A 93 -3.09 -9.42 -0.75
N ASN A 94 -3.60 -8.65 -1.70
CA ASN A 94 -3.93 -9.06 -3.05
C ASN A 94 -2.95 -8.56 -4.13
N VAL A 95 -1.77 -8.06 -3.72
CA VAL A 95 -0.76 -7.53 -4.66
C VAL A 95 0.43 -8.48 -4.73
N LEU A 96 0.72 -8.98 -5.93
CA LEU A 96 1.93 -9.76 -6.22
C LEU A 96 3.12 -8.81 -6.37
N LYS A 97 4.22 -9.11 -5.66
CA LYS A 97 5.41 -8.24 -5.58
C LYS A 97 6.71 -9.03 -5.70
N CYS A 98 7.80 -8.33 -5.95
CA CYS A 98 9.17 -8.87 -5.90
C CYS A 98 9.36 -10.15 -6.71
N ILE A 99 8.66 -10.29 -7.85
CA ILE A 99 8.81 -11.46 -8.73
C ILE A 99 10.13 -11.32 -9.49
N ALA A 100 11.03 -12.28 -9.29
CA ALA A 100 12.34 -12.30 -9.91
C ALA A 100 12.80 -13.74 -10.19
N VAL A 101 13.54 -13.91 -11.28
CA VAL A 101 14.22 -15.16 -11.66
C VAL A 101 15.67 -14.84 -11.96
N ALA A 102 16.59 -15.64 -11.42
CA ALA A 102 18.02 -15.53 -11.68
C ALA A 102 18.28 -15.60 -13.20
N GLU A 103 19.26 -14.84 -13.68
CA GLU A 103 19.50 -14.71 -15.11
C GLU A 103 19.80 -16.06 -15.76
N GLU A 104 20.59 -16.87 -15.09
CA GLU A 104 20.99 -18.23 -15.46
C GLU A 104 19.84 -19.23 -15.48
N CYS A 105 18.73 -18.96 -14.77
CA CYS A 105 17.55 -19.85 -14.68
C CYS A 105 16.36 -19.35 -15.53
N ARG A 106 16.58 -18.34 -16.38
CA ARG A 106 15.52 -17.82 -17.27
C ARG A 106 15.18 -18.83 -18.36
N GLY A 107 13.91 -18.91 -18.71
CA GLY A 107 13.42 -19.87 -19.70
C GLY A 107 13.02 -21.23 -19.13
N GLU A 108 13.27 -21.51 -17.85
CA GLU A 108 12.97 -22.79 -17.20
C GLU A 108 11.56 -22.86 -16.55
N GLY A 109 10.70 -21.89 -16.85
CA GLY A 109 9.32 -21.87 -16.35
C GLY A 109 9.17 -21.39 -14.90
N LEU A 110 10.23 -20.95 -14.23
CA LEU A 110 10.19 -20.54 -12.82
C LEU A 110 9.27 -19.33 -12.57
N THR A 111 9.15 -18.39 -13.52
CA THR A 111 8.19 -17.29 -13.39
C THR A 111 6.76 -17.80 -13.30
N ALA A 112 6.39 -18.80 -14.11
CA ALA A 112 5.06 -19.42 -14.07
C ALA A 112 4.82 -20.12 -12.72
N SER A 113 5.82 -20.83 -12.22
CA SER A 113 5.77 -21.50 -10.91
C SER A 113 5.57 -20.50 -9.77
N VAL A 114 6.35 -19.41 -9.76
CA VAL A 114 6.21 -18.32 -8.77
C VAL A 114 4.81 -17.72 -8.82
N VAL A 115 4.34 -17.29 -10.00
CA VAL A 115 3.02 -16.66 -10.17
C VAL A 115 1.91 -17.61 -9.77
N SER A 116 1.98 -18.89 -10.16
CA SER A 116 1.00 -19.92 -9.80
C SER A 116 0.93 -20.12 -8.27
N THR A 117 2.07 -20.23 -7.61
CA THR A 117 2.16 -20.37 -6.16
C THR A 117 1.58 -19.15 -5.43
N LEU A 118 1.92 -17.93 -5.87
CA LEU A 118 1.38 -16.71 -5.28
C LEU A 118 -0.13 -16.58 -5.47
N ARG A 119 -0.66 -16.95 -6.66
CA ARG A 119 -2.11 -16.97 -6.91
C ARG A 119 -2.82 -17.97 -6.01
N ALA A 120 -2.29 -19.19 -5.87
CA ALA A 120 -2.86 -20.20 -4.99
C ALA A 120 -2.86 -19.70 -3.53
N ALA A 121 -1.76 -19.09 -3.08
CA ALA A 121 -1.66 -18.51 -1.74
C ALA A 121 -2.64 -17.36 -1.51
N ALA A 122 -2.85 -16.50 -2.51
CA ALA A 122 -3.83 -15.41 -2.44
C ALA A 122 -5.26 -15.96 -2.38
N PHE A 123 -5.59 -16.92 -3.24
CA PHE A 123 -6.93 -17.53 -3.29
C PHE A 123 -7.27 -18.29 -1.98
N SER A 124 -6.31 -19.00 -1.39
CA SER A 124 -6.50 -19.64 -0.09
C SER A 124 -6.79 -18.66 1.06
N ARG A 125 -6.38 -17.40 0.89
CA ARG A 125 -6.65 -16.27 1.80
C ARG A 125 -7.91 -15.47 1.43
N GLY A 126 -8.71 -15.96 0.48
CA GLY A 126 -9.94 -15.30 0.01
C GLY A 126 -9.71 -14.14 -0.96
N GLN A 127 -8.48 -13.90 -1.41
CA GLN A 127 -8.15 -12.85 -2.35
C GLN A 127 -8.31 -13.36 -3.79
N GLN A 128 -9.42 -13.02 -4.44
CA GLN A 128 -9.70 -13.45 -5.81
C GLN A 128 -9.33 -12.42 -6.86
N HIS A 129 -9.34 -11.14 -6.53
CA HIS A 129 -8.94 -10.06 -7.39
C HIS A 129 -7.52 -9.62 -7.05
N LEU A 130 -6.59 -9.91 -7.97
CA LEU A 130 -5.17 -9.73 -7.75
C LEU A 130 -4.61 -8.64 -8.64
N PHE A 131 -3.64 -7.92 -8.10
CA PHE A 131 -2.92 -6.84 -8.79
C PHE A 131 -1.43 -7.11 -8.82
N LEU A 132 -0.75 -6.50 -9.78
CA LEU A 132 0.70 -6.37 -9.79
C LEU A 132 1.10 -5.02 -10.39
N PHE A 133 2.22 -4.51 -9.90
CA PHE A 133 2.89 -3.33 -10.42
C PHE A 133 4.23 -3.75 -11.01
N THR A 134 4.51 -3.32 -12.23
CA THR A 134 5.72 -3.72 -12.93
C THR A 134 6.17 -2.63 -13.91
N LYS A 135 7.27 -2.89 -14.63
CA LYS A 135 7.72 -2.04 -15.73
C LYS A 135 6.90 -2.35 -17.00
N PRO A 136 6.62 -1.37 -17.88
CA PRO A 136 5.81 -1.57 -19.08
C PRO A 136 6.31 -2.69 -20.00
N GLN A 137 7.63 -2.89 -20.10
CA GLN A 137 8.23 -3.96 -20.92
C GLN A 137 7.85 -5.38 -20.50
N ASN A 138 7.36 -5.57 -19.28
CA ASN A 138 6.96 -6.87 -18.77
C ASN A 138 5.49 -7.21 -19.08
N GLN A 139 4.76 -6.33 -19.78
CA GLN A 139 3.33 -6.49 -20.04
C GLN A 139 3.00 -7.83 -20.69
N ALA A 140 3.65 -8.18 -21.80
CA ALA A 140 3.39 -9.41 -22.55
C ALA A 140 3.56 -10.65 -21.65
N MET A 141 4.66 -10.70 -20.89
CA MET A 141 4.95 -11.81 -19.98
C MET A 141 3.81 -12.02 -18.95
N PHE A 142 3.32 -10.94 -18.33
CA PHE A 142 2.25 -11.08 -17.32
C PHE A 142 0.86 -11.30 -17.95
N GLN A 143 0.65 -10.90 -19.22
CA GLN A 143 -0.56 -11.24 -19.97
C GLN A 143 -0.65 -12.76 -20.20
N ASP A 144 0.46 -13.44 -20.46
CA ASP A 144 0.50 -14.90 -20.59
C ASP A 144 0.12 -15.61 -19.27
N PHE A 145 0.27 -14.95 -18.12
CA PHE A 145 -0.17 -15.44 -16.81
C PHE A 145 -1.59 -14.97 -16.43
N GLY A 146 -2.35 -14.40 -17.36
CA GLY A 146 -3.73 -13.98 -17.16
C GLY A 146 -3.89 -12.70 -16.36
N PHE A 147 -2.91 -11.79 -16.43
CA PHE A 147 -3.04 -10.42 -15.97
C PHE A 147 -3.31 -9.48 -17.14
N TYR A 148 -4.19 -8.52 -16.94
CA TYR A 148 -4.61 -7.55 -17.94
C TYR A 148 -4.16 -6.16 -17.55
N PRO A 149 -3.67 -5.32 -18.50
CA PRO A 149 -3.25 -3.97 -18.21
C PRO A 149 -4.45 -3.11 -17.76
N VAL A 150 -4.26 -2.33 -16.71
CA VAL A 150 -5.19 -1.33 -16.20
C VAL A 150 -4.77 0.05 -16.69
N SER A 151 -3.54 0.46 -16.35
CA SER A 151 -2.98 1.75 -16.77
C SER A 151 -1.45 1.67 -16.82
N SER A 152 -0.85 2.45 -17.72
CA SER A 152 0.59 2.50 -17.92
C SER A 152 1.08 3.94 -18.02
N THR A 153 2.27 4.18 -17.44
CA THR A 153 3.09 5.37 -17.64
C THR A 153 4.43 4.98 -18.25
N GLN A 154 5.35 5.92 -18.42
CA GLN A 154 6.69 5.61 -18.90
C GLN A 154 7.44 4.62 -17.98
N ASP A 155 7.23 4.72 -16.66
CA ASP A 155 8.00 3.99 -15.64
C ASP A 155 7.25 2.80 -15.04
N MET A 156 5.91 2.79 -15.08
CA MET A 156 5.08 1.86 -14.34
C MET A 156 3.89 1.37 -15.16
N LEU A 157 3.53 0.11 -14.90
CA LEU A 157 2.34 -0.55 -15.42
C LEU A 157 1.59 -1.20 -14.25
N LEU A 158 0.30 -0.89 -14.11
CA LEU A 158 -0.63 -1.60 -13.24
C LEU A 158 -1.38 -2.66 -14.04
N MET A 159 -1.41 -3.89 -13.53
CA MET A 159 -2.17 -4.99 -14.10
C MET A 159 -3.05 -5.67 -13.05
N GLU A 160 -4.16 -6.26 -13.50
CA GLU A 160 -5.09 -7.03 -12.69
C GLU A 160 -5.39 -8.39 -13.32
N ASN A 161 -5.75 -9.41 -12.52
CA ASN A 161 -6.09 -10.74 -13.03
C ASN A 161 -7.56 -10.86 -13.49
N LYS A 162 -8.29 -9.75 -13.54
CA LYS A 162 -9.71 -9.71 -13.94
C LYS A 162 -9.85 -8.84 -15.19
N LYS A 163 -10.18 -9.46 -16.32
CA LYS A 163 -10.36 -8.72 -17.57
C LYS A 163 -11.49 -7.70 -17.45
N GLY A 164 -11.17 -6.42 -17.65
CA GLY A 164 -12.12 -5.31 -17.51
C GLY A 164 -12.62 -5.09 -16.07
N GLY A 165 -11.84 -5.49 -15.07
CA GLY A 165 -12.21 -5.32 -13.66
C GLY A 165 -12.41 -3.86 -13.28
N ILE A 166 -11.49 -2.98 -13.70
CA ILE A 166 -11.63 -1.55 -13.46
C ILE A 166 -12.88 -0.96 -14.15
N ASP A 167 -13.15 -1.34 -15.39
CA ASP A 167 -14.32 -0.82 -16.13
C ASP A 167 -15.63 -1.24 -15.46
N ALA A 168 -15.70 -2.50 -15.00
CA ALA A 168 -16.85 -2.98 -14.22
C ALA A 168 -16.99 -2.24 -12.88
N PHE A 169 -15.87 -1.95 -12.21
CA PHE A 169 -15.87 -1.20 -10.96
C PHE A 169 -16.39 0.22 -11.17
N VAL A 170 -15.80 0.99 -12.09
CA VAL A 170 -16.25 2.39 -12.31
C VAL A 170 -17.67 2.47 -12.85
N ALA A 171 -18.12 1.47 -13.63
CA ALA A 171 -19.50 1.38 -14.10
C ALA A 171 -20.51 1.12 -12.96
N SER A 172 -20.07 0.51 -11.86
CA SER A 172 -20.90 0.25 -10.67
C SER A 172 -21.05 1.46 -9.74
N LEU A 173 -20.27 2.51 -9.94
CA LEU A 173 -20.32 3.71 -9.11
C LEU A 173 -21.58 4.53 -9.42
N GLU A 174 -22.14 5.16 -8.38
CA GLU A 174 -23.27 6.06 -8.53
C GLU A 174 -22.89 7.26 -9.39
N LYS A 175 -23.73 7.55 -10.40
CA LYS A 175 -23.51 8.65 -11.34
C LYS A 175 -24.25 9.90 -10.89
N GLY A 176 -23.59 11.04 -11.06
CA GLY A 176 -24.18 12.35 -10.80
C GLY A 176 -24.92 12.93 -12.01
N ARG A 177 -25.32 14.19 -11.87
CA ARG A 177 -25.96 14.99 -12.92
C ARG A 177 -25.25 16.34 -13.04
N GLY A 178 -25.40 16.99 -14.19
CA GLY A 178 -24.85 18.31 -14.44
C GLY A 178 -23.32 18.31 -14.47
N GLU A 179 -22.74 19.41 -14.02
CA GLU A 179 -21.30 19.58 -13.94
C GLU A 179 -20.73 18.75 -12.77
N GLN A 180 -19.83 17.83 -13.08
CA GLN A 180 -19.32 16.87 -12.13
C GLN A 180 -17.85 17.16 -11.76
N ALA A 181 -17.58 17.12 -10.46
CA ALA A 181 -16.26 17.30 -9.92
C ALA A 181 -15.88 16.15 -8.96
N ALA A 182 -14.60 16.06 -8.60
CA ALA A 182 -14.11 15.04 -7.68
C ALA A 182 -13.17 15.59 -6.61
N ILE A 183 -13.20 14.92 -5.46
CA ILE A 183 -12.14 14.94 -4.44
C ILE A 183 -11.71 13.50 -4.20
N VAL A 184 -10.41 13.25 -4.06
CA VAL A 184 -9.87 11.98 -3.56
C VAL A 184 -9.12 12.27 -2.27
N ALA A 185 -9.51 11.64 -1.16
CA ALA A 185 -8.96 11.94 0.14
C ALA A 185 -8.82 10.69 1.04
N ASN A 186 -7.81 10.69 1.89
CA ASN A 186 -7.60 9.61 2.86
C ASN A 186 -8.52 9.74 4.10
N CYS A 187 -8.81 10.96 4.53
CA CYS A 187 -9.67 11.27 5.69
C CYS A 187 -9.30 10.51 6.98
N ASN A 188 -8.06 10.53 7.37
CA ASN A 188 -7.49 9.75 8.48
C ASN A 188 -7.14 10.60 9.73
N PRO A 189 -8.15 11.03 10.58
CA PRO A 189 -9.59 10.94 10.38
C PRO A 189 -10.18 12.06 9.50
N PHE A 190 -11.52 12.06 9.35
CA PHE A 190 -12.25 13.18 8.76
C PHE A 190 -12.22 14.40 9.68
N THR A 191 -11.73 15.55 9.18
CA THR A 191 -11.49 16.78 9.94
C THR A 191 -12.30 17.95 9.42
N LEU A 192 -12.35 19.06 10.16
CA LEU A 192 -12.93 20.32 9.69
C LEU A 192 -12.22 20.87 8.44
N GLY A 193 -10.93 20.50 8.20
CA GLY A 193 -10.22 20.81 6.97
C GLY A 193 -10.78 20.05 5.77
N HIS A 194 -11.08 18.75 5.93
CA HIS A 194 -11.73 17.95 4.88
C HIS A 194 -13.15 18.45 4.64
N ARG A 195 -13.90 18.73 5.70
CA ARG A 195 -15.28 19.27 5.58
C ARG A 195 -15.28 20.57 4.78
N TYR A 196 -14.40 21.51 5.09
CA TYR A 196 -14.26 22.79 4.39
C TYR A 196 -13.93 22.59 2.89
N LEU A 197 -13.01 21.67 2.58
CA LEU A 197 -12.67 21.33 1.19
C LEU A 197 -13.90 20.81 0.44
N VAL A 198 -14.65 19.89 1.06
CA VAL A 198 -15.87 19.31 0.47
C VAL A 198 -16.95 20.38 0.27
N GLU A 199 -17.25 21.21 1.27
CA GLU A 199 -18.24 22.30 1.16
C GLU A 199 -17.87 23.30 0.06
N THR A 200 -16.59 23.67 0.01
CA THR A 200 -16.10 24.64 -0.99
C THR A 200 -16.18 24.07 -2.41
N ALA A 201 -15.92 22.79 -2.59
CA ALA A 201 -16.02 22.11 -3.87
C ALA A 201 -17.48 21.88 -4.28
N ALA A 202 -18.32 21.40 -3.35
CA ALA A 202 -19.73 21.14 -3.58
C ALA A 202 -20.51 22.40 -4.00
N ALA A 203 -20.12 23.56 -3.46
CA ALA A 203 -20.71 24.85 -3.87
C ALA A 203 -20.33 25.30 -5.31
N ARG A 204 -19.43 24.57 -5.99
CA ARG A 204 -18.90 24.94 -7.31
C ARG A 204 -19.20 23.90 -8.40
N CYS A 205 -20.06 22.92 -8.13
CA CYS A 205 -20.47 21.89 -9.09
C CYS A 205 -21.88 21.39 -8.79
N ASP A 206 -22.51 20.77 -9.78
CA ASP A 206 -23.84 20.16 -9.59
C ASP A 206 -23.75 18.83 -8.84
N THR A 207 -22.67 18.08 -9.05
CA THR A 207 -22.37 16.84 -8.31
C THR A 207 -20.89 16.78 -7.94
N LEU A 208 -20.62 16.47 -6.67
CA LEU A 208 -19.28 16.23 -6.17
C LEU A 208 -19.11 14.75 -5.81
N HIS A 209 -18.22 14.06 -6.52
CA HIS A 209 -17.78 12.70 -6.21
C HIS A 209 -16.65 12.75 -5.17
N LEU A 210 -16.91 12.31 -3.94
CA LEU A 210 -15.93 12.24 -2.87
C LEU A 210 -15.42 10.80 -2.73
N PHE A 211 -14.22 10.54 -3.22
CA PHE A 211 -13.55 9.25 -3.10
C PHE A 211 -12.75 9.16 -1.82
N VAL A 212 -13.06 8.14 -1.00
CA VAL A 212 -12.32 7.83 0.22
C VAL A 212 -11.41 6.63 -0.04
N LEU A 213 -10.10 6.79 0.18
CA LEU A 213 -9.13 5.73 -0.06
C LEU A 213 -9.47 4.46 0.73
N SER A 214 -9.56 3.33 0.05
CA SER A 214 -9.94 2.03 0.63
C SER A 214 -8.77 1.34 1.36
N GLU A 215 -7.55 1.82 1.16
CA GLU A 215 -6.35 1.23 1.74
C GLU A 215 -6.33 1.28 3.28
N ASP A 216 -5.98 0.17 3.93
CA ASP A 216 -5.98 0.00 5.40
C ASP A 216 -4.59 0.18 6.04
N ALA A 217 -3.71 1.01 5.43
CA ALA A 217 -2.41 1.37 6.01
C ALA A 217 -2.50 2.51 7.06
N SER A 218 -3.67 3.07 7.27
CA SER A 218 -3.93 4.24 8.10
C SER A 218 -4.19 3.89 9.58
N LEU A 219 -4.14 4.90 10.47
CA LEU A 219 -4.50 4.73 11.89
C LEU A 219 -5.99 4.38 12.05
N PHE A 220 -6.85 5.11 11.31
CA PHE A 220 -8.28 4.83 11.26
C PHE A 220 -8.54 3.84 10.12
N PRO A 221 -9.14 2.66 10.41
CA PRO A 221 -9.50 1.68 9.38
C PRO A 221 -10.36 2.28 8.27
N SER A 222 -10.27 1.73 7.05
CA SER A 222 -11.01 2.25 5.88
C SER A 222 -12.51 2.29 6.12
N ARG A 223 -13.08 1.27 6.78
CA ARG A 223 -14.48 1.23 7.19
C ARG A 223 -14.87 2.43 8.05
N VAL A 224 -14.06 2.75 9.06
CA VAL A 224 -14.30 3.89 9.95
C VAL A 224 -14.20 5.21 9.19
N ARG A 225 -13.17 5.37 8.35
CA ARG A 225 -12.98 6.60 7.54
C ARG A 225 -14.18 6.84 6.62
N MET A 226 -14.64 5.80 5.94
CA MET A 226 -15.82 5.86 5.06
C MET A 226 -17.08 6.28 5.83
N GLU A 227 -17.32 5.70 7.01
CA GLU A 227 -18.47 6.03 7.85
C GLU A 227 -18.40 7.48 8.35
N LEU A 228 -17.24 7.93 8.86
CA LEU A 228 -17.05 9.30 9.32
C LEU A 228 -17.26 10.32 8.20
N VAL A 229 -16.80 10.02 7.00
CA VAL A 229 -17.01 10.87 5.83
C VAL A 229 -18.49 10.92 5.47
N ARG A 230 -19.19 9.78 5.31
CA ARG A 230 -20.60 9.73 4.99
C ARG A 230 -21.46 10.53 5.96
N ARG A 231 -21.24 10.31 7.26
CA ARG A 231 -21.95 11.06 8.31
C ARG A 231 -21.57 12.54 8.31
N GLY A 232 -20.28 12.83 8.05
CA GLY A 232 -19.78 14.19 8.09
C GLY A 232 -20.16 15.05 6.90
N VAL A 233 -20.74 14.49 5.83
CA VAL A 233 -21.24 15.21 4.63
C VAL A 233 -22.69 14.93 4.32
N ALA A 234 -23.43 14.28 5.21
CA ALA A 234 -24.83 13.83 4.99
C ALA A 234 -25.83 14.97 4.71
N ASP A 235 -25.52 16.17 5.13
CA ASP A 235 -26.31 17.39 4.86
C ASP A 235 -26.02 18.04 3.50
N LEU A 236 -25.02 17.56 2.76
CA LEU A 236 -24.66 18.05 1.42
C LEU A 236 -25.32 17.18 0.35
N ALA A 237 -26.48 17.59 -0.13
CA ALA A 237 -27.34 16.79 -1.03
C ALA A 237 -26.68 16.45 -2.38
N ASN A 238 -25.67 17.21 -2.81
CA ASN A 238 -24.98 17.01 -4.08
C ASN A 238 -23.61 16.31 -3.93
N VAL A 239 -23.33 15.68 -2.76
CA VAL A 239 -22.09 14.93 -2.53
C VAL A 239 -22.38 13.44 -2.54
N ILE A 240 -21.73 12.71 -3.46
CA ILE A 240 -21.78 11.24 -3.55
C ILE A 240 -20.45 10.68 -3.02
N VAL A 241 -20.52 9.81 -2.01
CA VAL A 241 -19.31 9.24 -1.36
C VAL A 241 -19.03 7.85 -1.91
N HIS A 242 -17.86 7.68 -2.51
CA HIS A 242 -17.39 6.43 -3.12
C HIS A 242 -16.18 5.83 -2.42
N PRO A 243 -16.03 4.50 -2.38
CA PRO A 243 -14.74 3.85 -2.13
C PRO A 243 -13.84 3.98 -3.37
N THR A 244 -12.52 3.87 -3.18
CA THR A 244 -11.57 3.80 -4.31
C THR A 244 -11.31 2.38 -4.77
N SER A 245 -11.73 1.35 -4.00
CA SER A 245 -11.25 -0.02 -4.15
C SER A 245 -9.70 -0.05 -4.13
N ASP A 246 -9.08 -1.01 -4.80
CA ASP A 246 -7.63 -1.14 -4.90
C ASP A 246 -7.02 -0.35 -6.09
N TYR A 247 -7.83 0.42 -6.81
CA TYR A 247 -7.40 1.13 -8.02
C TYR A 247 -6.73 2.48 -7.76
N LEU A 248 -7.21 3.22 -6.73
CA LEU A 248 -6.57 4.47 -6.31
C LEU A 248 -5.98 4.28 -4.93
N ILE A 249 -4.68 4.51 -4.81
CA ILE A 249 -3.93 4.33 -3.57
C ILE A 249 -3.18 5.60 -3.19
N SER A 250 -2.78 5.69 -1.93
CA SER A 250 -2.03 6.84 -1.45
C SER A 250 -0.67 6.95 -2.13
N ALA A 251 -0.27 8.14 -2.54
CA ALA A 251 1.06 8.39 -3.07
C ALA A 251 2.21 7.94 -2.12
N ALA A 252 1.94 7.88 -0.81
CA ALA A 252 2.91 7.43 0.19
C ALA A 252 3.09 5.91 0.26
N THR A 253 2.16 5.14 -0.31
CA THR A 253 2.11 3.67 -0.19
C THR A 253 2.27 2.95 -1.51
N PHE A 254 2.57 3.69 -2.59
CA PHE A 254 2.84 3.11 -3.90
C PHE A 254 4.00 2.11 -3.85
N PRO A 255 3.86 0.95 -4.50
CA PRO A 255 4.96 0.00 -4.61
C PRO A 255 6.12 0.59 -5.40
N THR A 256 7.28 0.74 -4.77
CA THR A 256 8.48 1.34 -5.38
C THR A 256 9.64 0.37 -5.54
N TYR A 257 9.46 -0.90 -5.17
CA TYR A 257 10.52 -1.92 -5.09
C TYR A 257 11.25 -2.20 -6.42
N PHE A 258 10.64 -1.87 -7.57
CA PHE A 258 11.22 -2.06 -8.91
C PHE A 258 11.64 -0.75 -9.59
N LEU A 259 11.46 0.41 -8.93
CA LEU A 259 11.83 1.72 -9.45
C LEU A 259 13.25 2.11 -9.02
N LYS A 260 13.94 2.87 -9.85
CA LYS A 260 15.18 3.54 -9.48
C LYS A 260 14.90 4.74 -8.57
N SER A 261 15.92 5.21 -7.83
CA SER A 261 15.76 6.33 -6.90
C SER A 261 15.26 7.60 -7.57
N ASP A 262 15.77 7.95 -8.76
CA ASP A 262 15.34 9.09 -9.53
C ASP A 262 13.87 9.00 -9.98
N GLN A 263 13.37 7.80 -10.29
CA GLN A 263 11.97 7.57 -10.64
C GLN A 263 11.03 7.76 -9.44
N ILE A 264 11.48 7.34 -8.25
CA ILE A 264 10.75 7.55 -6.99
C ILE A 264 10.70 9.04 -6.66
N GLU A 265 11.84 9.72 -6.74
CA GLU A 265 11.95 11.16 -6.48
C GLU A 265 11.08 12.00 -7.43
N ARG A 266 10.93 11.55 -8.68
CA ARG A 266 10.00 12.17 -9.66
C ARG A 266 8.54 11.80 -9.43
N GLY A 267 8.21 10.93 -8.46
CA GLY A 267 6.85 10.55 -8.12
C GLY A 267 6.16 9.64 -9.14
N ALA A 268 6.89 8.66 -9.70
CA ALA A 268 6.35 7.73 -10.71
C ALA A 268 5.04 7.07 -10.27
N GLY A 269 4.91 6.70 -8.98
CA GLY A 269 3.68 6.13 -8.42
C GLY A 269 2.49 7.09 -8.50
N GLY A 270 2.71 8.37 -8.15
CA GLY A 270 1.67 9.40 -8.26
C GLY A 270 1.21 9.60 -9.70
N ALA A 271 2.13 9.58 -10.66
CA ALA A 271 1.79 9.69 -12.08
C ALA A 271 0.90 8.53 -12.56
N LEU A 272 1.15 7.30 -12.08
CA LEU A 272 0.31 6.15 -12.41
C LEU A 272 -1.10 6.27 -11.82
N ASP A 273 -1.23 6.68 -10.55
CA ASP A 273 -2.52 6.92 -9.91
C ASP A 273 -3.34 7.97 -10.67
N LEU A 274 -2.71 9.07 -11.06
CA LEU A 274 -3.36 10.10 -11.85
C LEU A 274 -3.78 9.63 -13.25
N ALA A 275 -2.98 8.74 -13.87
CA ALA A 275 -3.35 8.12 -15.14
C ALA A 275 -4.56 7.18 -14.96
N VAL A 276 -4.61 6.35 -13.91
CA VAL A 276 -5.78 5.52 -13.60
C VAL A 276 -7.03 6.38 -13.42
N PHE A 277 -6.92 7.45 -12.63
CA PHE A 277 -8.05 8.37 -12.43
C PHE A 277 -8.52 9.00 -13.73
N GLY A 278 -7.60 9.55 -14.52
CA GLY A 278 -7.90 10.26 -15.77
C GLY A 278 -8.42 9.35 -16.88
N GLN A 279 -7.94 8.10 -16.96
CA GLN A 279 -8.33 7.14 -18.01
C GLN A 279 -9.67 6.45 -17.72
N HIS A 280 -10.00 6.18 -16.44
CA HIS A 280 -11.13 5.34 -16.09
C HIS A 280 -12.19 6.07 -15.27
N PHE A 281 -11.82 6.72 -14.16
CA PHE A 281 -12.80 7.35 -13.26
C PHE A 281 -13.41 8.61 -13.86
N ALA A 282 -12.58 9.50 -14.39
CA ALA A 282 -13.06 10.78 -14.91
C ALA A 282 -14.06 10.60 -16.07
N PRO A 283 -13.77 9.81 -17.13
CA PRO A 283 -14.72 9.65 -18.23
C PRO A 283 -15.97 8.86 -17.83
N ALA A 284 -15.85 7.83 -16.97
CA ALA A 284 -16.98 7.02 -16.55
C ALA A 284 -18.04 7.80 -15.75
N LEU A 285 -17.60 8.82 -15.00
CA LEU A 285 -18.46 9.65 -14.15
C LEU A 285 -18.66 11.07 -14.71
N GLY A 286 -18.08 11.39 -15.86
CA GLY A 286 -18.19 12.73 -16.45
C GLY A 286 -17.47 13.83 -15.64
N ILE A 287 -16.42 13.47 -14.89
CA ILE A 287 -15.70 14.41 -14.03
C ILE A 287 -14.81 15.31 -14.88
N THR A 288 -15.03 16.61 -14.79
CA THR A 288 -14.27 17.65 -15.52
C THR A 288 -13.38 18.50 -14.60
N ARG A 289 -13.59 18.41 -13.28
CA ARG A 289 -12.76 19.12 -12.29
C ARG A 289 -12.37 18.21 -11.12
N ARG A 290 -11.15 18.37 -10.63
CA ARG A 290 -10.69 17.73 -9.40
C ARG A 290 -10.22 18.78 -8.40
N PHE A 291 -10.87 18.84 -7.25
CA PHE A 291 -10.52 19.74 -6.16
C PHE A 291 -9.49 19.10 -5.25
N VAL A 292 -8.51 19.89 -4.80
CA VAL A 292 -7.47 19.44 -3.87
C VAL A 292 -7.12 20.57 -2.89
N GLY A 293 -6.80 20.22 -1.66
CA GLY A 293 -6.30 21.19 -0.68
C GLY A 293 -4.81 21.50 -0.91
N GLN A 294 -4.42 22.76 -0.71
CA GLN A 294 -3.00 23.13 -0.67
C GLN A 294 -2.23 22.26 0.32
N GLU A 295 -0.97 21.93 0.01
CA GLU A 295 -0.12 21.10 0.85
C GLU A 295 1.23 21.77 1.16
N PRO A 296 1.30 22.54 2.25
CA PRO A 296 2.53 23.22 2.63
C PRO A 296 3.49 22.37 3.47
N PHE A 297 3.07 21.19 3.95
CA PHE A 297 3.82 20.46 4.99
C PHE A 297 4.46 19.15 4.49
N SER A 298 3.80 18.42 3.58
CA SER A 298 4.28 17.14 3.09
C SER A 298 4.91 17.30 1.70
N PRO A 299 6.24 17.15 1.54
CA PRO A 299 6.88 17.23 0.22
C PRO A 299 6.32 16.21 -0.79
N ILE A 300 5.97 15.00 -0.32
CA ILE A 300 5.39 13.94 -1.17
C ILE A 300 4.01 14.37 -1.70
N THR A 301 3.16 14.90 -0.82
CA THR A 301 1.82 15.37 -1.22
C THR A 301 1.91 16.64 -2.08
N ALA A 302 2.85 17.53 -1.80
CA ALA A 302 3.10 18.71 -2.64
C ALA A 302 3.58 18.31 -4.04
N LEU A 303 4.45 17.29 -4.16
CA LEU A 303 4.85 16.73 -5.44
C LEU A 303 3.65 16.16 -6.19
N TYR A 304 2.82 15.37 -5.51
CA TYR A 304 1.60 14.80 -6.08
C TYR A 304 0.62 15.88 -6.57
N ASN A 305 0.44 16.98 -5.82
CA ASN A 305 -0.40 18.10 -6.24
C ASN A 305 0.14 18.78 -7.52
N ARG A 306 1.47 18.97 -7.63
CA ARG A 306 2.08 19.48 -8.88
C ARG A 306 1.86 18.54 -10.06
N GLN A 307 2.10 17.25 -9.87
CA GLN A 307 1.85 16.24 -10.91
C GLN A 307 0.37 16.23 -11.33
N MET A 308 -0.54 16.40 -10.39
CA MET A 308 -1.98 16.48 -10.68
C MET A 308 -2.29 17.64 -11.65
N GLN A 309 -1.70 18.82 -11.40
CA GLN A 309 -1.85 20.00 -12.27
C GLN A 309 -1.23 19.82 -13.67
N GLU A 310 -0.23 18.95 -13.82
CA GLU A 310 0.42 18.67 -15.10
C GLU A 310 -0.24 17.53 -15.90
N ILE A 311 -0.75 16.53 -15.20
CA ILE A 311 -1.21 15.27 -15.81
C ILE A 311 -2.72 15.29 -16.11
N LEU A 312 -3.55 15.70 -15.15
CA LEU A 312 -5.00 15.62 -15.30
C LEU A 312 -5.59 16.48 -16.43
N PRO A 313 -5.04 17.66 -16.76
CA PRO A 313 -5.51 18.41 -17.93
C PRO A 313 -5.41 17.67 -19.25
N ARG A 314 -4.47 16.71 -19.37
CA ARG A 314 -4.32 15.83 -20.56
C ARG A 314 -5.50 14.89 -20.73
N TYR A 315 -6.28 14.67 -19.66
CA TYR A 315 -7.51 13.86 -19.63
C TYR A 315 -8.77 14.73 -19.57
N GLY A 316 -8.65 16.04 -19.81
CA GLY A 316 -9.80 16.96 -19.77
C GLY A 316 -10.27 17.31 -18.35
N VAL A 317 -9.45 17.11 -17.33
CA VAL A 317 -9.81 17.37 -15.93
C VAL A 317 -9.02 18.57 -15.42
N GLU A 318 -9.71 19.69 -15.14
CA GLU A 318 -9.16 20.85 -14.48
C GLU A 318 -8.81 20.54 -13.01
N VAL A 319 -7.68 21.02 -12.51
CA VAL A 319 -7.31 20.89 -11.10
C VAL A 319 -7.47 22.22 -10.40
N VAL A 320 -8.32 22.22 -9.36
CA VAL A 320 -8.63 23.42 -8.57
C VAL A 320 -8.06 23.24 -7.17
N GLU A 321 -7.05 24.04 -6.83
CA GLU A 321 -6.44 24.04 -5.51
C GLU A 321 -7.16 25.00 -4.57
N ILE A 322 -7.57 24.50 -3.39
CA ILE A 322 -8.30 25.26 -2.36
C ILE A 322 -7.36 25.51 -1.18
N PRO A 323 -7.27 26.77 -0.70
CA PRO A 323 -6.50 27.10 0.49
C PRO A 323 -6.97 26.29 1.71
N ARG A 324 -6.04 25.90 2.59
CA ARG A 324 -6.39 25.17 3.80
C ARG A 324 -7.17 26.02 4.80
N ARG A 325 -8.18 25.43 5.41
CA ARG A 325 -8.87 26.02 6.57
C ARG A 325 -7.87 26.18 7.71
N GLN A 326 -7.88 27.35 8.35
CA GLN A 326 -7.07 27.63 9.54
C GLN A 326 -7.96 27.82 10.76
N ILE A 327 -7.48 27.39 11.93
CA ILE A 327 -8.07 27.62 13.23
C ILE A 327 -6.94 28.05 14.16
N GLY A 328 -7.08 29.22 14.80
CA GLY A 328 -6.01 29.80 15.62
C GLY A 328 -4.71 30.09 14.86
N GLY A 329 -4.80 30.48 13.57
CA GLY A 329 -3.64 30.75 12.72
C GLY A 329 -2.89 29.51 12.23
N GLN A 330 -3.38 28.30 12.53
CA GLN A 330 -2.77 27.05 12.13
C GLN A 330 -3.70 26.23 11.21
N ALA A 331 -3.12 25.60 10.18
CA ALA A 331 -3.86 24.78 9.26
C ALA A 331 -4.47 23.54 9.97
N VAL A 332 -5.74 23.26 9.66
CA VAL A 332 -6.41 22.03 10.12
C VAL A 332 -5.95 20.87 9.26
N SER A 333 -5.31 19.86 9.87
CA SER A 333 -4.85 18.68 9.18
C SER A 333 -5.11 17.39 9.97
N ALA A 334 -5.30 16.28 9.26
CA ALA A 334 -5.45 14.97 9.90
C ALA A 334 -4.17 14.54 10.65
N SER A 335 -3.00 14.94 10.17
CA SER A 335 -1.72 14.66 10.85
C SER A 335 -1.65 15.33 12.20
N ARG A 336 -2.09 16.61 12.29
CA ARG A 336 -2.18 17.33 13.57
C ARG A 336 -3.16 16.65 14.51
N VAL A 337 -4.33 16.22 14.02
CA VAL A 337 -5.30 15.49 14.85
C VAL A 337 -4.70 14.20 15.40
N ARG A 338 -3.99 13.43 14.58
CA ARG A 338 -3.33 12.20 15.06
C ARG A 338 -2.23 12.46 16.08
N ALA A 339 -1.45 13.53 15.90
CA ALA A 339 -0.42 13.94 16.88
C ALA A 339 -1.05 14.33 18.23
N LEU A 340 -2.16 15.08 18.22
CA LEU A 340 -2.90 15.44 19.43
C LEU A 340 -3.54 14.23 20.12
N LEU A 341 -4.08 13.27 19.35
CA LEU A 341 -4.59 12.00 19.89
C LEU A 341 -3.48 11.20 20.56
N ALA A 342 -2.29 11.12 19.96
CA ALA A 342 -1.12 10.47 20.56
C ALA A 342 -0.66 11.11 21.88
N GLN A 343 -0.92 12.39 22.06
CA GLN A 343 -0.60 13.17 23.26
C GLN A 343 -1.74 13.23 24.27
N GLY A 344 -2.91 12.65 23.96
CA GLY A 344 -4.10 12.70 24.82
C GLY A 344 -4.78 14.08 24.89
N GLN A 345 -4.45 15.00 23.97
CA GLN A 345 -4.97 16.39 23.96
C GLN A 345 -6.37 16.45 23.32
N MET A 346 -7.35 15.88 23.99
CA MET A 346 -8.70 15.66 23.42
C MET A 346 -9.46 16.97 23.19
N GLU A 347 -9.28 18.02 23.99
CA GLU A 347 -9.98 19.30 23.79
C GLU A 347 -9.50 20.00 22.51
N GLU A 348 -8.20 19.94 22.21
CA GLU A 348 -7.64 20.46 20.97
C GLU A 348 -8.12 19.64 19.76
N VAL A 349 -8.26 18.31 19.90
CA VAL A 349 -8.83 17.44 18.86
C VAL A 349 -10.27 17.85 18.55
N LYS A 350 -11.09 18.09 19.58
CA LYS A 350 -12.49 18.53 19.44
C LYS A 350 -12.64 19.77 18.57
N ALA A 351 -11.72 20.73 18.73
CA ALA A 351 -11.71 21.96 17.95
C ALA A 351 -11.37 21.75 16.45
N LEU A 352 -10.81 20.60 16.06
CA LEU A 352 -10.30 20.33 14.70
C LEU A 352 -11.14 19.34 13.91
N VAL A 353 -12.11 18.69 14.54
CA VAL A 353 -12.96 17.66 13.91
C VAL A 353 -14.43 18.04 13.92
N PRO A 354 -15.24 17.59 12.96
CA PRO A 354 -16.68 17.79 13.01
C PRO A 354 -17.32 16.97 14.15
N PRO A 355 -18.54 17.34 14.60
CA PRO A 355 -19.25 16.63 15.67
C PRO A 355 -19.32 15.12 15.45
N THR A 356 -19.57 14.68 14.23
CA THR A 356 -19.66 13.25 13.86
C THR A 356 -18.36 12.48 14.11
N THR A 357 -17.20 13.10 13.89
CA THR A 357 -15.90 12.50 14.21
C THR A 357 -15.62 12.57 15.71
N TRP A 358 -16.01 13.67 16.38
CA TRP A 358 -15.87 13.80 17.80
C TRP A 358 -16.68 12.75 18.57
N ASP A 359 -17.96 12.57 18.20
CA ASP A 359 -18.85 11.57 18.82
C ASP A 359 -18.30 10.15 18.65
N PHE A 360 -17.75 9.84 17.47
CA PHE A 360 -17.08 8.55 17.25
C PHE A 360 -15.87 8.37 18.18
N LEU A 361 -15.06 9.41 18.38
CA LEU A 361 -13.89 9.33 19.28
C LEU A 361 -14.28 9.10 20.75
N GLN A 362 -15.55 9.37 21.16
CA GLN A 362 -16.06 9.03 22.48
C GLN A 362 -16.51 7.57 22.62
N THR A 363 -16.66 6.83 21.51
CA THR A 363 -17.00 5.41 21.54
C THR A 363 -15.81 4.55 21.97
N GLU A 364 -16.08 3.32 22.41
CA GLU A 364 -15.04 2.35 22.78
C GLU A 364 -14.04 2.11 21.61
N GLU A 365 -14.55 1.96 20.38
CA GLU A 365 -13.72 1.79 19.20
C GLU A 365 -12.85 3.04 18.92
N GLY A 366 -13.43 4.23 19.02
CA GLY A 366 -12.71 5.49 18.82
C GLY A 366 -11.60 5.69 19.85
N GLN A 367 -11.88 5.38 21.11
CA GLN A 367 -10.89 5.42 22.20
C GLN A 367 -9.76 4.39 21.99
N ALA A 368 -10.08 3.18 21.50
CA ALA A 368 -9.08 2.18 21.17
C ALA A 368 -8.15 2.65 20.03
N ILE A 369 -8.70 3.33 19.03
CA ILE A 369 -7.90 3.95 17.95
C ILE A 369 -7.03 5.07 18.50
N ALA A 370 -7.56 5.93 19.39
CA ALA A 370 -6.79 7.03 20.01
C ALA A 370 -5.60 6.50 20.81
N ARG A 371 -5.78 5.43 21.61
CA ARG A 371 -4.67 4.77 22.33
C ARG A 371 -3.58 4.28 21.40
N ARG A 372 -3.95 3.60 20.29
CA ARG A 372 -2.98 3.12 19.27
C ARG A 372 -2.21 4.25 18.59
N ALA A 373 -2.73 5.49 18.57
CA ALA A 373 -1.99 6.64 18.07
C ALA A 373 -0.71 6.92 18.87
N GLY A 374 -0.77 6.74 20.20
CA GLY A 374 0.37 6.93 21.12
C GLY A 374 1.38 5.78 21.08
N GLU A 375 0.99 4.59 20.58
CA GLU A 375 1.86 3.40 20.50
C GLU A 375 2.66 3.30 19.18
N ARG A 376 2.32 4.10 18.17
CA ARG A 376 3.07 4.15 16.91
C ARG A 376 4.25 5.09 17.04
N PRO A 377 5.49 4.61 16.77
CA PRO A 377 6.71 5.41 16.80
C PRO A 377 6.71 6.53 15.76
#